data_5d3f8868226a87f90639067b735c1f2f
#
_entry.id   5d3f8868226a87f90639067b735c1f2f
#
_cell.length_a   1.000
_cell.length_b   1.000
_cell.length_c   1.000
_cell.angle_alpha   90.00
_cell.angle_beta   90.00
_cell.angle_gamma   90.00
#
_symmetry.space_group_name_H-M   'P 1'
#
loop_
_entity.id
_entity.type
_entity.pdbx_description
1 polymer ?
#
loop_
_entity_poly.entity_id
_entity_poly.type
_entity_poly.pdbx_seq_one_letter_code
_entity_poly.pdbx_strand_id
1 'polypeptide(L)'
;LRGAMRVGLQYVAQSYHLKGVLIRIAIFFFHSTALMALLPLVARQIEGGDAGTFTVLLAAMGAGAIASTFALPRLRQAWSRDKLVLGSAVTQALTMAVMAVNTSLWLGVPAMAIGGAAWLTAANSLSVSAQMSLPDWVRARGMSMYQMAIMGAAASGAAVWGQVATWTSVPWALALGAVSGSAAMALSMWWWPDRGVIDDPTPAGPMARPEVTTPPGSGHVVVTVEYLIDPANAPAFRALMEESRRSRLRQGAVAWELLSDINEPGRFVEVIEDDSWIDHLRRFERVSASDVALRERKMAYHLGEEPPVVRRAVRESTVRGGRKVFEPN
;
A
#
# COMPACT_ATOMS: atom_id res chain seq x y z
N LEU A 1 2.11 -18.96 12.23
CA LEU A 1 1.67 -17.57 12.39
C LEU A 1 2.75 -16.57 11.93
N ARG A 2 4.04 -16.74 12.38
CA ARG A 2 5.14 -15.81 12.02
C ARG A 2 5.37 -15.70 10.51
N GLY A 3 5.41 -16.81 9.79
CA GLY A 3 5.57 -16.82 8.32
C GLY A 3 4.40 -16.12 7.60
N ALA A 4 3.18 -16.30 8.07
CA ALA A 4 2.01 -15.67 7.49
C ALA A 4 1.99 -14.13 7.67
N MET A 5 2.46 -13.62 8.81
CA MET A 5 2.61 -12.17 9.05
C MET A 5 3.74 -11.61 8.18
N ARG A 6 4.87 -12.31 8.11
CA ARG A 6 6.00 -11.93 7.24
C ARG A 6 5.56 -11.74 5.80
N VAL A 7 4.85 -12.70 5.23
CA VAL A 7 4.39 -12.65 3.84
C VAL A 7 3.43 -11.48 3.60
N GLY A 8 2.54 -11.17 4.55
CA GLY A 8 1.69 -9.99 4.48
C GLY A 8 2.49 -8.68 4.46
N LEU A 9 3.46 -8.54 5.37
CA LEU A 9 4.37 -7.39 5.41
C LEU A 9 5.21 -7.27 4.13
N GLN A 10 5.75 -8.39 3.64
CA GLN A 10 6.50 -8.42 2.38
C GLN A 10 5.63 -7.99 1.19
N TYR A 11 4.36 -8.44 1.14
CA TYR A 11 3.44 -8.03 0.09
C TYR A 11 3.27 -6.52 0.06
N VAL A 12 2.98 -5.91 1.20
CA VAL A 12 2.86 -4.45 1.33
C VAL A 12 4.18 -3.76 0.96
N ALA A 13 5.30 -4.26 1.49
CA ALA A 13 6.62 -3.69 1.26
C ALA A 13 7.07 -3.76 -0.22
N GLN A 14 6.58 -4.71 -0.99
CA GLN A 14 6.93 -4.89 -2.41
C GLN A 14 5.85 -4.35 -3.38
N SER A 15 4.67 -3.96 -2.87
CA SER A 15 3.62 -3.36 -3.69
C SER A 15 3.77 -1.84 -3.74
N TYR A 16 4.15 -1.31 -4.91
CA TYR A 16 4.30 0.14 -5.12
C TYR A 16 2.99 0.89 -4.91
N HIS A 17 1.91 0.38 -5.51
CA HIS A 17 0.59 1.00 -5.43
C HIS A 17 0.05 1.01 -4.00
N LEU A 18 0.13 -0.13 -3.28
CA LEU A 18 -0.38 -0.24 -1.92
C LEU A 18 0.39 0.66 -0.93
N LYS A 19 1.71 0.81 -1.10
CA LYS A 19 2.49 1.80 -0.33
C LYS A 19 1.97 3.22 -0.53
N GLY A 20 1.73 3.62 -1.78
CA GLY A 20 1.17 4.94 -2.08
C GLY A 20 -0.19 5.16 -1.42
N VAL A 21 -1.06 4.14 -1.45
CA VAL A 21 -2.37 4.20 -0.78
C VAL A 21 -2.22 4.32 0.74
N LEU A 22 -1.33 3.54 1.37
CA LEU A 22 -1.09 3.59 2.82
C LEU A 22 -0.51 4.93 3.28
N ILE A 23 0.40 5.51 2.50
CA ILE A 23 0.97 6.83 2.79
C ILE A 23 -0.12 7.91 2.68
N ARG A 24 -0.92 7.89 1.61
CA ARG A 24 -1.99 8.87 1.39
C ARG A 24 -3.08 8.80 2.46
N ILE A 25 -3.48 7.59 2.87
CA ILE A 25 -4.47 7.44 3.95
C ILE A 25 -3.91 7.92 5.28
N ALA A 26 -2.65 7.64 5.57
CA ALA A 26 -1.99 8.14 6.79
C ALA A 26 -1.90 9.66 6.80
N ILE A 27 -1.46 10.29 5.70
CA ILE A 27 -1.43 11.75 5.55
C ILE A 27 -2.82 12.34 5.75
N PHE A 28 -3.83 11.78 5.08
CA PHE A 28 -5.19 12.28 5.16
C PHE A 28 -5.74 12.23 6.59
N PHE A 29 -5.66 11.08 7.25
CA PHE A 29 -6.21 10.92 8.60
C PHE A 29 -5.41 11.67 9.66
N PHE A 30 -4.09 11.75 9.53
CA PHE A 30 -3.25 12.55 10.43
C PHE A 30 -3.66 14.02 10.46
N HIS A 31 -3.92 14.63 9.30
CA HIS A 31 -4.27 16.04 9.23
C HIS A 31 -5.78 16.29 9.46
N SER A 32 -6.65 15.47 8.88
CA SER A 32 -8.10 15.65 9.06
C SER A 32 -8.56 15.46 10.50
N THR A 33 -7.85 14.66 11.28
CA THR A 33 -8.14 14.44 12.71
C THR A 33 -7.92 15.73 13.54
N ALA A 34 -7.13 16.69 13.07
CA ALA A 34 -7.00 17.99 13.73
C ALA A 34 -8.37 18.66 13.94
N LEU A 35 -9.21 18.66 12.91
CA LEU A 35 -10.54 19.25 13.00
C LEU A 35 -11.42 18.53 14.04
N MET A 36 -11.40 17.17 14.02
CA MET A 36 -12.18 16.38 14.95
C MET A 36 -11.72 16.50 16.41
N ALA A 37 -10.40 16.50 16.61
CA ALA A 37 -9.81 16.64 17.95
C ALA A 37 -10.06 18.01 18.57
N LEU A 38 -10.04 19.06 17.74
CA LEU A 38 -10.21 20.44 18.19
C LEU A 38 -11.67 20.94 18.07
N LEU A 39 -12.56 20.15 17.49
CA LEU A 39 -13.98 20.55 17.26
C LEU A 39 -14.71 21.02 18.53
N PRO A 40 -14.52 20.40 19.72
CA PRO A 40 -15.14 20.92 20.94
C PRO A 40 -14.67 22.34 21.31
N LEU A 41 -13.42 22.66 21.02
CA LEU A 41 -12.85 24.02 21.26
C LEU A 41 -13.35 25.02 20.22
N VAL A 42 -13.43 24.60 18.95
CA VAL A 42 -14.01 25.39 17.87
C VAL A 42 -15.48 25.71 18.15
N ALA A 43 -16.26 24.73 18.62
CA ALA A 43 -17.67 24.96 18.97
C ALA A 43 -17.86 26.03 20.05
N ARG A 44 -16.92 26.12 21.01
CA ARG A 44 -16.94 27.18 22.06
C ARG A 44 -16.53 28.55 21.54
N GLN A 45 -15.86 28.68 20.39
CA GLN A 45 -15.51 29.96 19.77
C GLN A 45 -16.67 30.58 18.99
N ILE A 46 -17.67 29.77 18.65
CA ILE A 46 -18.90 30.23 17.99
C ILE A 46 -19.74 30.99 19.02
N GLU A 47 -20.34 32.13 18.61
CA GLU A 47 -21.21 32.94 19.46
C GLU A 47 -22.37 32.11 20.04
N GLY A 48 -22.47 32.10 21.38
CA GLY A 48 -23.45 31.26 22.10
C GLY A 48 -23.12 29.76 22.06
N GLY A 49 -21.87 29.40 21.70
CA GLY A 49 -21.47 28.03 21.49
C GLY A 49 -21.41 27.19 22.78
N ASP A 50 -22.09 26.04 22.75
CA ASP A 50 -22.22 25.07 23.82
C ASP A 50 -22.07 23.63 23.32
N ALA A 51 -22.46 22.65 24.15
CA ALA A 51 -22.48 21.25 23.76
C ALA A 51 -23.48 20.97 22.62
N GLY A 52 -24.54 21.74 22.51
CA GLY A 52 -25.48 21.65 21.38
C GLY A 52 -24.85 22.08 20.07
N THR A 53 -24.08 23.16 20.08
CA THR A 53 -23.30 23.63 18.91
C THR A 53 -22.34 22.55 18.40
N PHE A 54 -21.60 21.91 19.31
CA PHE A 54 -20.74 20.78 18.95
C PHE A 54 -21.54 19.64 18.29
N THR A 55 -22.69 19.28 18.88
CA THR A 55 -23.55 18.20 18.36
C THR A 55 -24.08 18.52 16.96
N VAL A 56 -24.51 19.76 16.72
CA VAL A 56 -25.00 20.22 15.42
C VAL A 56 -23.90 20.16 14.36
N LEU A 57 -22.70 20.65 14.69
CA LEU A 57 -21.56 20.58 13.77
C LEU A 57 -21.17 19.14 13.41
N LEU A 58 -21.16 18.26 14.42
CA LEU A 58 -20.85 16.84 14.19
C LEU A 58 -21.96 16.15 13.37
N ALA A 59 -23.22 16.45 13.64
CA ALA A 59 -24.36 15.96 12.86
C ALA A 59 -24.31 16.46 11.41
N ALA A 60 -23.93 17.73 11.18
CA ALA A 60 -23.75 18.28 9.84
C ALA A 60 -22.66 17.53 9.06
N MET A 61 -21.53 17.22 9.71
CA MET A 61 -20.46 16.43 9.11
C MET A 61 -20.98 15.03 8.72
N GLY A 62 -21.72 14.37 9.60
CA GLY A 62 -22.35 13.07 9.32
C GLY A 62 -23.35 13.12 8.16
N ALA A 63 -24.19 14.15 8.12
CA ALA A 63 -25.15 14.37 7.04
C ALA A 63 -24.44 14.58 5.69
N GLY A 64 -23.38 15.38 5.66
CA GLY A 64 -22.55 15.58 4.48
C GLY A 64 -21.88 14.28 4.00
N ALA A 65 -21.36 13.48 4.94
CA ALA A 65 -20.79 12.17 4.63
C ALA A 65 -21.85 11.25 3.98
N ILE A 66 -23.06 11.17 4.51
CA ILE A 66 -24.17 10.38 3.94
C ILE A 66 -24.53 10.92 2.55
N ALA A 67 -24.70 12.23 2.41
CA ALA A 67 -25.05 12.86 1.11
C ALA A 67 -24.00 12.55 0.01
N SER A 68 -22.72 12.48 0.39
CA SER A 68 -21.64 12.18 -0.57
C SER A 68 -21.77 10.78 -1.18
N THR A 69 -22.40 9.82 -0.50
CA THR A 69 -22.59 8.46 -1.04
C THR A 69 -23.41 8.45 -2.33
N PHE A 70 -24.34 9.37 -2.46
CA PHE A 70 -25.18 9.51 -3.66
C PHE A 70 -24.43 10.21 -4.81
N ALA A 71 -23.51 11.13 -4.49
CA ALA A 71 -22.72 11.83 -5.50
C ALA A 71 -21.50 11.04 -5.97
N LEU A 72 -20.95 10.20 -5.11
CA LEU A 72 -19.68 9.47 -5.33
C LEU A 72 -19.64 8.62 -6.60
N PRO A 73 -20.70 7.88 -7.02
CA PRO A 73 -20.70 7.13 -8.28
C PRO A 73 -20.50 8.03 -9.50
N ARG A 74 -21.15 9.21 -9.52
CA ARG A 74 -21.00 10.20 -10.61
C ARG A 74 -19.62 10.81 -10.63
N LEU A 75 -19.09 11.16 -9.47
CA LEU A 75 -17.75 11.72 -9.33
C LEU A 75 -16.66 10.74 -9.80
N ARG A 76 -16.83 9.43 -9.53
CA ARG A 76 -15.91 8.38 -10.00
C ARG A 76 -15.92 8.15 -11.49
N GLN A 77 -17.03 8.45 -12.17
CA GLN A 77 -17.10 8.38 -13.62
C GLN A 77 -16.40 9.57 -14.28
N ALA A 78 -16.45 10.75 -13.64
CA ALA A 78 -15.91 11.97 -14.19
C ALA A 78 -14.44 12.22 -13.83
N TRP A 79 -13.99 11.71 -12.69
CA TRP A 79 -12.68 12.03 -12.12
C TRP A 79 -11.89 10.77 -11.81
N SER A 80 -10.55 10.83 -12.04
CA SER A 80 -9.64 9.78 -11.62
C SER A 80 -9.56 9.70 -10.09
N ARG A 81 -9.16 8.54 -9.57
CA ARG A 81 -9.03 8.32 -8.12
C ARG A 81 -8.11 9.34 -7.45
N ASP A 82 -6.97 9.64 -8.05
CA ASP A 82 -6.03 10.63 -7.53
C ASP A 82 -6.64 12.04 -7.46
N LYS A 83 -7.39 12.43 -8.49
CA LYS A 83 -8.13 13.71 -8.49
C LYS A 83 -9.19 13.75 -7.40
N LEU A 84 -9.90 12.65 -7.15
CA LEU A 84 -10.88 12.56 -6.05
C LEU A 84 -10.22 12.68 -4.69
N VAL A 85 -9.09 11.99 -4.46
CA VAL A 85 -8.35 12.04 -3.20
C VAL A 85 -7.76 13.43 -2.97
N LEU A 86 -7.12 14.02 -3.99
CA LEU A 86 -6.57 15.38 -3.89
C LEU A 86 -7.67 16.42 -3.67
N GLY A 87 -8.75 16.37 -4.45
CA GLY A 87 -9.89 17.25 -4.30
C GLY A 87 -10.52 17.17 -2.91
N SER A 88 -10.65 15.95 -2.37
CA SER A 88 -11.12 15.74 -1.01
C SER A 88 -10.17 16.29 0.05
N ALA A 89 -8.84 16.14 -0.13
CA ALA A 89 -7.86 16.68 0.79
C ALA A 89 -7.87 18.21 0.80
N VAL A 90 -7.98 18.85 -0.39
CA VAL A 90 -8.11 20.29 -0.51
C VAL A 90 -9.42 20.79 0.10
N THR A 91 -10.54 20.11 -0.17
CA THR A 91 -11.84 20.47 0.41
C THR A 91 -11.81 20.35 1.94
N GLN A 92 -11.19 19.31 2.49
CA GLN A 92 -11.00 19.15 3.92
C GLN A 92 -10.14 20.27 4.52
N ALA A 93 -9.06 20.66 3.82
CA ALA A 93 -8.21 21.79 4.23
C ALA A 93 -8.97 23.11 4.22
N LEU A 94 -9.78 23.36 3.20
CA LEU A 94 -10.66 24.53 3.15
C LEU A 94 -11.67 24.55 4.29
N THR A 95 -12.28 23.40 4.60
CA THR A 95 -13.16 23.26 5.77
C THR A 95 -12.41 23.61 7.06
N MET A 96 -11.20 23.10 7.25
CA MET A 96 -10.37 23.42 8.42
C MET A 96 -10.03 24.92 8.48
N ALA A 97 -9.68 25.54 7.34
CA ALA A 97 -9.38 26.97 7.26
C ALA A 97 -10.61 27.83 7.58
N VAL A 98 -11.78 27.47 7.08
CA VAL A 98 -13.04 28.13 7.43
C VAL A 98 -13.33 27.98 8.93
N MET A 99 -13.24 26.79 9.46
CA MET A 99 -13.50 26.53 10.88
C MET A 99 -12.48 27.18 11.82
N ALA A 100 -11.27 27.47 11.34
CA ALA A 100 -10.24 28.18 12.10
C ALA A 100 -10.64 29.61 12.47
N VAL A 101 -11.40 30.30 11.60
CA VAL A 101 -11.80 31.71 11.78
C VAL A 101 -13.30 31.90 11.98
N ASN A 102 -14.05 30.78 11.98
CA ASN A 102 -15.51 30.85 12.02
C ASN A 102 -16.02 31.10 13.43
N THR A 103 -16.91 32.12 13.56
CA THR A 103 -17.62 32.46 14.79
C THR A 103 -19.14 32.27 14.68
N SER A 104 -19.64 31.77 13.53
CA SER A 104 -21.06 31.64 13.25
C SER A 104 -21.47 30.21 12.94
N LEU A 105 -22.54 29.76 13.58
CA LEU A 105 -23.12 28.45 13.32
C LEU A 105 -23.64 28.31 11.87
N TRP A 106 -24.12 29.38 11.27
CA TRP A 106 -24.65 29.42 9.91
C TRP A 106 -23.58 29.12 8.84
N LEU A 107 -22.33 29.48 9.09
CA LEU A 107 -21.22 29.16 8.22
C LEU A 107 -20.60 27.80 8.61
N GLY A 108 -20.59 27.48 9.91
CA GLY A 108 -20.02 26.24 10.44
C GLY A 108 -20.76 24.99 9.94
N VAL A 109 -22.08 25.01 9.90
CA VAL A 109 -22.90 23.86 9.48
C VAL A 109 -22.63 23.45 8.04
N PRO A 110 -22.72 24.32 7.01
CA PRO A 110 -22.42 23.94 5.65
C PRO A 110 -20.94 23.59 5.45
N ALA A 111 -20.01 24.27 6.13
CA ALA A 111 -18.58 23.93 6.06
C ALA A 111 -18.33 22.51 6.58
N MET A 112 -18.91 22.13 7.73
CA MET A 112 -18.79 20.78 8.27
C MET A 112 -19.46 19.71 7.40
N ALA A 113 -20.61 20.03 6.78
CA ALA A 113 -21.25 19.10 5.83
C ALA A 113 -20.34 18.84 4.59
N ILE A 114 -19.75 19.89 4.03
CA ILE A 114 -18.79 19.78 2.91
C ILE A 114 -17.55 18.98 3.35
N GLY A 115 -17.01 19.27 4.54
CA GLY A 115 -15.88 18.52 5.12
C GLY A 115 -16.20 17.04 5.32
N GLY A 116 -17.39 16.72 5.81
CA GLY A 116 -17.86 15.33 5.96
C GLY A 116 -17.96 14.59 4.62
N ALA A 117 -18.49 15.27 3.60
CA ALA A 117 -18.53 14.72 2.26
C ALA A 117 -17.13 14.45 1.69
N ALA A 118 -16.20 15.36 1.87
CA ALA A 118 -14.81 15.21 1.46
C ALA A 118 -14.12 14.06 2.23
N TRP A 119 -14.31 14.00 3.54
CA TRP A 119 -13.75 12.98 4.40
C TRP A 119 -14.17 11.56 3.96
N LEU A 120 -15.46 11.33 3.75
CA LEU A 120 -15.97 10.03 3.30
C LEU A 120 -15.51 9.70 1.89
N THR A 121 -15.45 10.67 0.98
CA THR A 121 -14.99 10.50 -0.39
C THR A 121 -13.53 10.05 -0.43
N ALA A 122 -12.64 10.67 0.34
CA ALA A 122 -11.24 10.27 0.45
C ALA A 122 -11.11 8.86 1.06
N ALA A 123 -11.73 8.62 2.23
CA ALA A 123 -11.67 7.35 2.93
C ALA A 123 -12.15 6.19 2.05
N ASN A 124 -13.29 6.37 1.37
CA ASN A 124 -13.86 5.36 0.49
C ASN A 124 -12.99 5.13 -0.76
N SER A 125 -12.48 6.18 -1.40
CA SER A 125 -11.64 6.07 -2.59
C SER A 125 -10.33 5.33 -2.29
N LEU A 126 -9.69 5.63 -1.17
CA LEU A 126 -8.46 4.96 -0.73
C LEU A 126 -8.72 3.52 -0.26
N SER A 127 -9.85 3.27 0.42
CA SER A 127 -10.24 1.91 0.83
C SER A 127 -10.47 0.99 -0.37
N VAL A 128 -11.19 1.46 -1.37
CA VAL A 128 -11.40 0.70 -2.62
C VAL A 128 -10.08 0.46 -3.35
N SER A 129 -9.19 1.47 -3.42
CA SER A 129 -7.86 1.30 -4.02
C SER A 129 -7.04 0.24 -3.30
N ALA A 130 -7.04 0.23 -1.96
CA ALA A 130 -6.37 -0.79 -1.17
C ALA A 130 -6.93 -2.19 -1.45
N GLN A 131 -8.25 -2.33 -1.44
CA GLN A 131 -8.91 -3.62 -1.67
C GLN A 131 -8.63 -4.19 -3.06
N MET A 132 -8.67 -3.34 -4.09
CA MET A 132 -8.42 -3.75 -5.48
C MET A 132 -6.95 -4.12 -5.75
N SER A 133 -6.03 -3.68 -4.89
CA SER A 133 -4.59 -3.98 -5.00
C SER A 133 -4.20 -5.28 -4.28
N LEU A 134 -5.14 -5.91 -3.59
CA LEU A 134 -4.88 -7.05 -2.71
C LEU A 134 -5.55 -8.31 -3.25
N PRO A 135 -4.79 -9.35 -3.64
CA PRO A 135 -5.34 -10.67 -3.92
C PRO A 135 -6.05 -11.26 -2.70
N ASP A 136 -6.99 -12.16 -2.93
CA ASP A 136 -7.85 -12.73 -1.87
C ASP A 136 -7.05 -13.36 -0.73
N TRP A 137 -5.95 -14.06 -1.05
CA TRP A 137 -5.14 -14.78 -0.07
C TRP A 137 -4.41 -13.87 0.93
N VAL A 138 -4.20 -12.58 0.62
CA VAL A 138 -3.53 -11.60 1.50
C VAL A 138 -4.44 -10.44 1.90
N ARG A 139 -5.66 -10.35 1.34
CA ARG A 139 -6.58 -9.21 1.51
C ARG A 139 -6.85 -8.88 2.98
N ALA A 140 -7.19 -9.87 3.80
CA ALA A 140 -7.48 -9.63 5.22
C ALA A 140 -6.28 -8.99 5.96
N ARG A 141 -5.05 -9.44 5.67
CA ARG A 141 -3.82 -8.90 6.30
C ARG A 141 -3.48 -7.51 5.78
N GLY A 142 -3.58 -7.30 4.46
CA GLY A 142 -3.37 -5.98 3.87
C GLY A 142 -4.37 -4.95 4.39
N MET A 143 -5.64 -5.33 4.52
CA MET A 143 -6.67 -4.46 5.10
C MET A 143 -6.48 -4.20 6.60
N SER A 144 -5.93 -5.16 7.36
CA SER A 144 -5.52 -4.91 8.75
C SER A 144 -4.42 -3.85 8.84
N MET A 145 -3.42 -3.89 7.95
CA MET A 145 -2.37 -2.86 7.88
C MET A 145 -2.93 -1.50 7.46
N TYR A 146 -3.88 -1.48 6.51
CA TYR A 146 -4.60 -0.29 6.12
C TYR A 146 -5.35 0.33 7.33
N GLN A 147 -6.03 -0.50 8.12
CA GLN A 147 -6.73 -0.04 9.31
C GLN A 147 -5.77 0.46 10.40
N MET A 148 -4.61 -0.21 10.58
CA MET A 148 -3.58 0.27 11.49
C MET A 148 -3.00 1.62 11.05
N ALA A 149 -2.82 1.84 9.75
CA ALA A 149 -2.37 3.13 9.22
C ALA A 149 -3.39 4.24 9.52
N ILE A 150 -4.70 3.99 9.37
CA ILE A 150 -5.76 4.93 9.75
C ILE A 150 -5.70 5.26 11.24
N MET A 151 -5.78 4.22 12.08
CA MET A 151 -5.86 4.42 13.53
C MET A 151 -4.58 5.05 14.10
N GLY A 152 -3.42 4.62 13.62
CA GLY A 152 -2.13 5.19 14.02
C GLY A 152 -1.98 6.65 13.59
N ALA A 153 -2.37 6.96 12.35
CA ALA A 153 -2.36 8.34 11.85
C ALA A 153 -3.35 9.23 12.59
N ALA A 154 -4.57 8.75 12.85
CA ALA A 154 -5.58 9.51 13.59
C ALA A 154 -5.14 9.77 15.05
N ALA A 155 -4.64 8.76 15.75
CA ALA A 155 -4.18 8.91 17.13
C ALA A 155 -2.98 9.88 17.23
N SER A 156 -1.97 9.71 16.38
CA SER A 156 -0.82 10.61 16.33
C SER A 156 -1.19 12.01 15.87
N GLY A 157 -2.09 12.15 14.90
CA GLY A 157 -2.62 13.43 14.46
C GLY A 157 -3.35 14.18 15.57
N ALA A 158 -4.25 13.50 16.31
CA ALA A 158 -4.94 14.11 17.46
C ALA A 158 -3.95 14.60 18.52
N ALA A 159 -2.92 13.81 18.86
CA ALA A 159 -1.91 14.18 19.83
C ALA A 159 -1.07 15.38 19.36
N VAL A 160 -0.57 15.34 18.12
CA VAL A 160 0.29 16.40 17.55
C VAL A 160 -0.49 17.69 17.40
N TRP A 161 -1.67 17.67 16.78
CA TRP A 161 -2.45 18.88 16.55
C TRP A 161 -3.05 19.44 17.84
N GLY A 162 -3.41 18.58 18.80
CA GLY A 162 -3.76 19.01 20.15
C GLY A 162 -2.61 19.75 20.83
N GLN A 163 -1.38 19.23 20.73
CA GLN A 163 -0.19 19.86 21.29
C GLN A 163 0.15 21.19 20.56
N VAL A 164 0.05 21.22 19.24
CA VAL A 164 0.25 22.47 18.46
C VAL A 164 -0.77 23.53 18.90
N ALA A 165 -2.02 23.15 19.12
CA ALA A 165 -3.05 24.10 19.59
C ALA A 165 -2.76 24.66 20.98
N THR A 166 -2.08 23.90 21.87
CA THR A 166 -1.65 24.42 23.18
C THR A 166 -0.46 25.37 23.09
N TRP A 167 0.46 25.15 22.15
CA TRP A 167 1.64 26.01 21.95
C TRP A 167 1.31 27.31 21.17
N THR A 168 0.26 27.26 20.35
CA THR A 168 -0.13 28.39 19.52
C THR A 168 -1.56 28.84 19.83
N SER A 169 -2.51 28.35 19.06
CA SER A 169 -3.96 28.47 19.28
C SER A 169 -4.71 27.50 18.37
N VAL A 170 -6.00 27.27 18.65
CA VAL A 170 -6.86 26.43 17.81
C VAL A 170 -6.90 26.89 16.35
N PRO A 171 -7.10 28.21 16.03
CA PRO A 171 -7.03 28.68 14.65
C PRO A 171 -5.72 28.39 13.93
N TRP A 172 -4.59 28.62 14.59
CA TRP A 172 -3.28 28.33 14.01
C TRP A 172 -3.03 26.85 13.80
N ALA A 173 -3.45 25.99 14.74
CA ALA A 173 -3.32 24.54 14.58
C ALA A 173 -4.12 24.02 13.38
N LEU A 174 -5.36 24.52 13.19
CA LEU A 174 -6.19 24.16 12.05
C LEU A 174 -5.61 24.70 10.73
N ALA A 175 -5.11 25.94 10.70
CA ALA A 175 -4.51 26.52 9.51
C ALA A 175 -3.23 25.78 9.09
N LEU A 176 -2.34 25.50 10.05
CA LEU A 176 -1.13 24.72 9.80
C LEU A 176 -1.46 23.30 9.33
N GLY A 177 -2.45 22.65 9.95
CA GLY A 177 -2.94 21.33 9.54
C GLY A 177 -3.51 21.34 8.11
N ALA A 178 -4.26 22.37 7.74
CA ALA A 178 -4.81 22.52 6.40
C ALA A 178 -3.72 22.68 5.34
N VAL A 179 -2.75 23.57 5.57
CA VAL A 179 -1.66 23.84 4.62
C VAL A 179 -0.73 22.63 4.51
N SER A 180 -0.25 22.11 5.65
CA SER A 180 0.68 20.95 5.65
C SER A 180 0.03 19.69 5.10
N GLY A 181 -1.26 19.45 5.38
CA GLY A 181 -2.00 18.31 4.86
C GLY A 181 -2.17 18.35 3.34
N SER A 182 -2.54 19.51 2.80
CA SER A 182 -2.66 19.70 1.36
C SER A 182 -1.30 19.56 0.66
N ALA A 183 -0.26 20.16 1.22
CA ALA A 183 1.09 20.09 0.68
C ALA A 183 1.63 18.64 0.72
N ALA A 184 1.48 17.93 1.84
CA ALA A 184 1.90 16.56 1.99
C ALA A 184 1.15 15.62 1.03
N MET A 185 -0.16 15.84 0.83
CA MET A 185 -0.96 15.07 -0.12
C MET A 185 -0.47 15.31 -1.55
N ALA A 186 -0.29 16.55 -1.97
CA ALA A 186 0.23 16.90 -3.30
C ALA A 186 1.63 16.31 -3.53
N LEU A 187 2.53 16.43 -2.53
CA LEU A 187 3.87 15.87 -2.58
C LEU A 187 3.84 14.34 -2.68
N SER A 188 2.94 13.67 -1.96
CA SER A 188 2.78 12.22 -2.05
C SER A 188 2.36 11.75 -3.44
N MET A 189 1.51 12.52 -4.13
CA MET A 189 1.09 12.23 -5.49
C MET A 189 2.20 12.49 -6.52
N TRP A 190 3.02 13.50 -6.28
CA TRP A 190 4.18 13.75 -7.12
C TRP A 190 5.27 12.67 -6.95
N TRP A 191 5.52 12.22 -5.73
CA TRP A 191 6.56 11.20 -5.44
C TRP A 191 6.11 9.77 -5.79
N TRP A 192 4.82 9.45 -5.58
CA TRP A 192 4.18 8.18 -5.93
C TRP A 192 3.03 8.38 -6.93
N PRO A 193 3.33 8.82 -8.19
CA PRO A 193 2.27 8.95 -9.19
C PRO A 193 1.59 7.60 -9.43
N ASP A 194 0.27 7.63 -9.60
CA ASP A 194 -0.46 6.45 -10.06
C ASP A 194 -0.04 6.18 -11.51
N ARG A 195 0.75 5.15 -11.73
CA ARG A 195 1.28 4.79 -13.05
C ARG A 195 0.23 4.07 -13.91
N GLY A 196 -1.00 3.96 -13.46
CA GLY A 196 -2.09 3.29 -14.19
C GLY A 196 -1.93 1.77 -14.32
N VAL A 197 -0.77 1.24 -14.00
CA VAL A 197 -0.50 -0.20 -13.99
C VAL A 197 -0.76 -0.70 -12.58
N ILE A 198 -2.02 -1.01 -12.29
CA ILE A 198 -2.33 -1.85 -11.14
C ILE A 198 -1.92 -3.25 -11.56
N ASP A 199 -0.96 -3.86 -10.83
CA ASP A 199 -0.69 -5.30 -10.98
C ASP A 199 -2.04 -6.02 -10.88
N ASP A 200 -2.45 -6.71 -11.93
CA ASP A 200 -3.72 -7.42 -11.94
C ASP A 200 -3.65 -8.54 -10.88
N PRO A 201 -4.35 -8.42 -9.75
CA PRO A 201 -4.31 -9.40 -8.67
C PRO A 201 -5.17 -10.61 -8.94
N THR A 202 -5.87 -10.67 -10.09
CA THR A 202 -6.72 -11.80 -10.46
C THR A 202 -5.90 -13.09 -10.42
N PRO A 203 -6.36 -14.13 -9.71
CA PRO A 203 -5.64 -15.38 -9.67
C PRO A 203 -5.43 -15.93 -11.10
N ALA A 204 -4.19 -16.21 -11.45
CA ALA A 204 -3.93 -17.03 -12.63
C ALA A 204 -4.50 -18.42 -12.34
N GLY A 205 -5.20 -19.02 -13.29
CA GLY A 205 -5.77 -20.35 -13.13
C GLY A 205 -4.77 -21.37 -12.56
N PRO A 206 -5.19 -22.60 -12.27
CA PRO A 206 -4.34 -23.59 -11.62
C PRO A 206 -3.06 -23.82 -12.43
N MET A 207 -1.92 -23.51 -11.83
CA MET A 207 -0.61 -23.80 -12.41
C MET A 207 -0.18 -25.23 -12.03
N ALA A 208 0.45 -25.93 -12.97
CA ALA A 208 1.02 -27.25 -12.70
C ALA A 208 2.03 -27.16 -11.55
N ARG A 209 1.75 -27.90 -10.49
CA ARG A 209 2.68 -28.03 -9.36
C ARG A 209 3.83 -28.97 -9.74
N PRO A 210 5.04 -28.71 -9.21
CA PRO A 210 6.12 -29.64 -9.42
C PRO A 210 5.81 -30.99 -8.74
N GLU A 211 5.84 -32.07 -9.51
CA GLU A 211 5.76 -33.41 -8.98
C GLU A 211 7.12 -33.85 -8.47
N VAL A 212 7.18 -34.30 -7.23
CA VAL A 212 8.39 -34.89 -6.64
C VAL A 212 8.02 -36.21 -5.99
N THR A 213 8.85 -37.22 -6.19
CA THR A 213 8.64 -38.56 -5.67
C THR A 213 8.67 -38.58 -4.14
N THR A 214 9.54 -37.77 -3.54
CA THR A 214 9.67 -37.66 -2.07
C THR A 214 9.80 -36.17 -1.70
N PRO A 215 8.74 -35.55 -1.13
CA PRO A 215 8.82 -34.18 -0.65
C PRO A 215 9.86 -34.04 0.46
N PRO A 216 10.69 -32.98 0.46
CA PRO A 216 11.64 -32.74 1.53
C PRO A 216 10.91 -32.47 2.85
N GLY A 217 11.35 -33.10 3.93
CA GLY A 217 10.71 -32.99 5.25
C GLY A 217 10.97 -31.66 5.96
N SER A 218 12.14 -31.05 5.71
CA SER A 218 12.55 -29.77 6.33
C SER A 218 13.65 -29.10 5.51
N GLY A 219 13.88 -27.84 5.75
CA GLY A 219 14.93 -27.03 5.12
C GLY A 219 14.37 -26.02 4.11
N HIS A 220 15.20 -25.02 3.81
CA HIS A 220 14.88 -24.00 2.81
C HIS A 220 14.97 -24.59 1.41
N VAL A 221 13.99 -24.28 0.57
CA VAL A 221 13.97 -24.72 -0.82
C VAL A 221 14.59 -23.63 -1.68
N VAL A 222 15.65 -23.97 -2.40
CA VAL A 222 16.31 -23.10 -3.37
C VAL A 222 15.88 -23.53 -4.77
N VAL A 223 15.35 -22.58 -5.53
CA VAL A 223 14.95 -22.77 -6.92
C VAL A 223 15.85 -21.94 -7.79
N THR A 224 16.49 -22.54 -8.78
CA THR A 224 17.27 -21.83 -9.80
C THR A 224 16.57 -21.92 -11.14
N VAL A 225 16.53 -20.80 -11.86
CA VAL A 225 16.02 -20.70 -13.23
C VAL A 225 17.12 -20.12 -14.12
N GLU A 226 17.57 -20.87 -15.11
CA GLU A 226 18.65 -20.48 -15.99
C GLU A 226 18.10 -19.87 -17.29
N TYR A 227 18.49 -18.63 -17.59
CA TYR A 227 18.14 -17.92 -18.82
C TYR A 227 19.40 -17.74 -19.68
N LEU A 228 19.26 -17.96 -20.97
CA LEU A 228 20.26 -17.60 -21.98
C LEU A 228 19.68 -16.47 -22.80
N ILE A 229 20.32 -15.31 -22.79
CA ILE A 229 19.83 -14.10 -23.48
C ILE A 229 20.92 -13.50 -24.35
N ASP A 230 20.53 -12.68 -25.31
CA ASP A 230 21.49 -11.86 -26.04
C ASP A 230 22.18 -10.88 -25.08
N PRO A 231 23.52 -10.88 -24.98
CA PRO A 231 24.26 -9.97 -24.12
C PRO A 231 23.94 -8.48 -24.37
N ALA A 232 23.58 -8.10 -25.59
CA ALA A 232 23.15 -6.75 -25.92
C ALA A 232 21.87 -6.33 -25.16
N ASN A 233 21.00 -7.29 -24.83
CA ASN A 233 19.75 -7.08 -24.11
C ASN A 233 19.91 -7.18 -22.58
N ALA A 234 21.10 -7.44 -22.05
CA ALA A 234 21.34 -7.63 -20.63
C ALA A 234 20.85 -6.46 -19.73
N PRO A 235 21.00 -5.18 -20.09
CA PRO A 235 20.47 -4.07 -19.29
C PRO A 235 18.93 -4.10 -19.17
N ALA A 236 18.22 -4.35 -20.27
CA ALA A 236 16.79 -4.44 -20.31
C ALA A 236 16.27 -5.67 -19.54
N PHE A 237 16.96 -6.80 -19.69
CA PHE A 237 16.64 -8.02 -18.94
C PHE A 237 16.83 -7.82 -17.43
N ARG A 238 17.91 -7.17 -16.96
CA ARG A 238 18.10 -6.86 -15.54
C ARG A 238 16.98 -5.99 -14.99
N ALA A 239 16.53 -4.98 -15.74
CA ALA A 239 15.39 -4.15 -15.34
C ALA A 239 14.10 -4.96 -15.19
N LEU A 240 13.84 -5.89 -16.14
CA LEU A 240 12.71 -6.81 -16.07
C LEU A 240 12.84 -7.78 -14.88
N MET A 241 14.03 -8.24 -14.57
CA MET A 241 14.28 -9.15 -13.45
C MET A 241 14.10 -8.47 -12.09
N GLU A 242 14.21 -7.15 -11.99
CA GLU A 242 13.83 -6.41 -10.78
C GLU A 242 12.31 -6.44 -10.54
N GLU A 243 11.50 -6.47 -11.60
CA GLU A 243 10.05 -6.74 -11.46
C GLU A 243 9.82 -8.18 -11.00
N SER A 244 10.60 -9.16 -11.52
CA SER A 244 10.54 -10.55 -11.05
C SER A 244 10.89 -10.67 -9.57
N ARG A 245 11.94 -10.00 -9.11
CA ARG A 245 12.30 -9.94 -7.69
C ARG A 245 11.13 -9.50 -6.83
N ARG A 246 10.51 -8.39 -7.19
CA ARG A 246 9.36 -7.86 -6.45
C ARG A 246 8.18 -8.82 -6.44
N SER A 247 7.88 -9.45 -7.59
CA SER A 247 6.82 -10.46 -7.70
C SER A 247 7.12 -11.67 -6.80
N ARG A 248 8.34 -12.23 -6.84
CA ARG A 248 8.73 -13.39 -6.02
C ARG A 248 8.65 -13.10 -4.52
N LEU A 249 9.13 -11.94 -4.10
CA LEU A 249 9.05 -11.52 -2.70
C LEU A 249 7.60 -11.28 -2.25
N ARG A 250 6.74 -10.70 -3.10
CA ARG A 250 5.30 -10.56 -2.82
C ARG A 250 4.63 -11.91 -2.60
N GLN A 251 5.00 -12.92 -3.38
CA GLN A 251 4.46 -14.28 -3.27
C GLN A 251 4.97 -15.04 -2.03
N GLY A 252 5.99 -14.53 -1.33
CA GLY A 252 6.48 -15.06 -0.06
C GLY A 252 7.86 -15.70 -0.11
N ALA A 253 8.63 -15.52 -1.20
CA ALA A 253 10.04 -15.92 -1.21
C ALA A 253 10.81 -15.22 -0.09
N VAL A 254 11.75 -15.93 0.54
CA VAL A 254 12.59 -15.42 1.64
C VAL A 254 13.71 -14.57 1.09
N ALA A 255 14.34 -15.05 0.01
CA ALA A 255 15.41 -14.37 -0.69
C ALA A 255 15.26 -14.52 -2.20
N TRP A 256 15.88 -13.59 -2.92
CA TRP A 256 15.95 -13.60 -4.37
C TRP A 256 17.26 -12.95 -4.81
N GLU A 257 17.94 -13.59 -5.76
CA GLU A 257 19.18 -13.11 -6.34
C GLU A 257 19.16 -13.34 -7.84
N LEU A 258 19.88 -12.50 -8.58
CA LEU A 258 20.17 -12.69 -10.01
C LEU A 258 21.69 -12.77 -10.20
N LEU A 259 22.15 -13.91 -10.63
CA LEU A 259 23.55 -14.15 -10.93
C LEU A 259 23.78 -14.03 -12.45
N SER A 260 24.89 -13.43 -12.86
CA SER A 260 25.37 -13.47 -14.24
C SER A 260 26.61 -14.35 -14.30
N ASP A 261 26.68 -15.24 -15.28
CA ASP A 261 27.85 -16.06 -15.50
C ASP A 261 29.03 -15.19 -15.95
N ILE A 262 30.22 -15.48 -15.42
CA ILE A 262 31.44 -14.74 -15.75
C ILE A 262 32.04 -15.25 -17.08
N ASN A 263 31.88 -16.54 -17.35
CA ASN A 263 32.46 -17.19 -18.50
C ASN A 263 31.55 -17.17 -19.74
N GLU A 264 30.22 -17.12 -19.51
CA GLU A 264 29.22 -17.11 -20.56
C GLU A 264 28.41 -15.83 -20.52
N PRO A 265 28.86 -14.74 -21.21
CA PRO A 265 28.06 -13.51 -21.29
C PRO A 265 26.67 -13.79 -21.86
N GLY A 266 25.64 -13.33 -21.16
CA GLY A 266 24.25 -13.60 -21.55
C GLY A 266 23.59 -14.74 -20.79
N ARG A 267 24.33 -15.55 -20.05
CA ARG A 267 23.76 -16.54 -19.13
C ARG A 267 23.44 -15.89 -17.78
N PHE A 268 22.18 -15.98 -17.36
CA PHE A 268 21.70 -15.49 -16.06
C PHE A 268 21.02 -16.61 -15.29
N VAL A 269 21.21 -16.61 -13.98
CA VAL A 269 20.57 -17.55 -13.06
C VAL A 269 19.74 -16.78 -12.04
N GLU A 270 18.42 -16.93 -12.11
CA GLU A 270 17.51 -16.45 -11.07
C GLU A 270 17.52 -17.47 -9.93
N VAL A 271 17.91 -17.03 -8.73
CA VAL A 271 17.91 -17.85 -7.50
C VAL A 271 16.79 -17.35 -6.60
N ILE A 272 15.91 -18.28 -6.19
CA ILE A 272 14.75 -17.98 -5.36
C ILE A 272 14.81 -18.91 -4.15
N GLU A 273 14.67 -18.38 -2.95
CA GLU A 273 14.66 -19.16 -1.72
C GLU A 273 13.29 -19.09 -1.05
N ASP A 274 12.75 -20.24 -0.72
CA ASP A 274 11.50 -20.42 0.03
C ASP A 274 11.80 -21.05 1.41
N ASP A 275 11.02 -20.68 2.42
CA ASP A 275 11.21 -21.10 3.82
C ASP A 275 11.04 -22.63 4.01
N SER A 276 10.18 -23.23 3.18
CA SER A 276 9.89 -24.66 3.21
C SER A 276 9.33 -25.15 1.87
N TRP A 277 9.27 -26.46 1.67
CA TRP A 277 8.59 -27.06 0.53
C TRP A 277 7.10 -26.66 0.46
N ILE A 278 6.43 -26.61 1.60
CA ILE A 278 5.02 -26.20 1.67
C ILE A 278 4.86 -24.73 1.22
N ASP A 279 5.77 -23.84 1.63
CA ASP A 279 5.71 -22.43 1.20
C ASP A 279 6.06 -22.29 -0.27
N HIS A 280 6.97 -23.13 -0.80
CA HIS A 280 7.22 -23.22 -2.23
C HIS A 280 5.96 -23.59 -3.02
N LEU A 281 5.21 -24.62 -2.60
CA LEU A 281 3.97 -25.03 -3.25
C LEU A 281 2.88 -23.94 -3.16
N ARG A 282 2.76 -23.26 -2.02
CA ARG A 282 1.81 -22.14 -1.85
C ARG A 282 2.07 -21.00 -2.83
N ARG A 283 3.30 -20.80 -3.30
CA ARG A 283 3.57 -19.76 -4.30
C ARG A 283 2.83 -20.01 -5.62
N PHE A 284 2.64 -21.26 -6.03
CA PHE A 284 1.87 -21.59 -7.22
C PHE A 284 0.39 -21.21 -7.09
N GLU A 285 -0.14 -21.17 -5.86
CA GLU A 285 -1.51 -20.74 -5.57
C GLU A 285 -1.65 -19.20 -5.52
N ARG A 286 -0.51 -18.48 -5.41
CA ARG A 286 -0.46 -17.01 -5.27
C ARG A 286 -0.12 -16.28 -6.57
N VAL A 287 0.05 -17.02 -7.66
CA VAL A 287 0.35 -16.44 -8.97
C VAL A 287 -0.87 -15.69 -9.49
N SER A 288 -0.64 -14.45 -9.91
CA SER A 288 -1.66 -13.57 -10.49
C SER A 288 -1.51 -13.47 -12.01
N ALA A 289 -2.49 -12.88 -12.68
CA ALA A 289 -2.44 -12.63 -14.12
C ALA A 289 -1.24 -11.76 -14.50
N SER A 290 -0.89 -10.76 -13.68
CA SER A 290 0.31 -9.93 -13.89
C SER A 290 1.61 -10.73 -13.80
N ASP A 291 1.67 -11.76 -12.94
CA ASP A 291 2.84 -12.64 -12.83
C ASP A 291 3.02 -13.54 -14.06
N VAL A 292 1.91 -13.97 -14.65
CA VAL A 292 1.92 -14.73 -15.93
C VAL A 292 2.44 -13.84 -17.06
N ALA A 293 1.90 -12.63 -17.20
CA ALA A 293 2.39 -11.68 -18.20
C ALA A 293 3.88 -11.33 -18.01
N LEU A 294 4.34 -11.21 -16.75
CA LEU A 294 5.76 -11.02 -16.46
C LEU A 294 6.60 -12.23 -16.89
N ARG A 295 6.09 -13.45 -16.67
CA ARG A 295 6.75 -14.67 -17.13
C ARG A 295 6.89 -14.69 -18.64
N GLU A 296 5.85 -14.36 -19.39
CA GLU A 296 5.88 -14.29 -20.86
C GLU A 296 6.92 -13.28 -21.34
N ARG A 297 6.99 -12.09 -20.74
CA ARG A 297 8.01 -11.09 -21.06
C ARG A 297 9.43 -11.59 -20.79
N LYS A 298 9.66 -12.36 -19.72
CA LYS A 298 10.98 -12.98 -19.45
C LYS A 298 11.33 -14.03 -20.48
N MET A 299 10.35 -14.85 -20.86
CA MET A 299 10.53 -15.89 -21.89
C MET A 299 10.91 -15.31 -23.26
N ALA A 300 10.37 -14.14 -23.59
CA ALA A 300 10.70 -13.45 -24.85
C ALA A 300 12.19 -13.04 -24.98
N TYR A 301 12.93 -12.97 -23.88
CA TYR A 301 14.38 -12.73 -23.89
C TYR A 301 15.18 -14.03 -24.02
N HIS A 302 14.60 -15.19 -23.75
CA HIS A 302 15.32 -16.46 -23.76
C HIS A 302 15.58 -16.93 -25.19
N LEU A 303 16.83 -17.23 -25.51
CA LEU A 303 17.28 -17.64 -26.84
C LEU A 303 17.21 -19.16 -27.08
N GLY A 304 17.01 -19.95 -26.03
CA GLY A 304 16.91 -21.41 -26.14
C GLY A 304 15.62 -21.84 -26.81
N GLU A 305 15.67 -22.90 -27.62
CA GLU A 305 14.48 -23.57 -28.16
C GLU A 305 13.65 -24.25 -27.05
N GLU A 306 14.34 -24.72 -26.01
CA GLU A 306 13.72 -25.31 -24.82
C GLU A 306 13.46 -24.23 -23.75
N PRO A 307 12.43 -24.40 -22.90
CA PRO A 307 12.20 -23.50 -21.78
C PRO A 307 13.40 -23.41 -20.83
N PRO A 308 13.58 -22.28 -20.10
CA PRO A 308 14.64 -22.13 -19.11
C PRO A 308 14.70 -23.29 -18.13
N VAL A 309 15.88 -23.80 -17.89
CA VAL A 309 16.10 -24.93 -16.99
C VAL A 309 15.77 -24.52 -15.55
N VAL A 310 14.84 -25.26 -14.94
CA VAL A 310 14.42 -25.04 -13.54
C VAL A 310 14.93 -26.19 -12.68
N ARG A 311 15.82 -25.87 -11.72
CA ARG A 311 16.28 -26.85 -10.73
C ARG A 311 15.76 -26.48 -9.35
N ARG A 312 15.50 -27.49 -8.53
CA ARG A 312 15.06 -27.34 -7.14
C ARG A 312 15.98 -28.13 -6.24
N ALA A 313 16.46 -27.50 -5.19
CA ALA A 313 17.34 -28.09 -4.20
C ALA A 313 16.88 -27.71 -2.79
N VAL A 314 17.23 -28.52 -1.81
CA VAL A 314 17.07 -28.18 -0.40
C VAL A 314 18.43 -27.73 0.13
N ARG A 315 18.43 -26.63 0.88
CA ARG A 315 19.66 -26.18 1.56
C ARG A 315 20.00 -27.18 2.68
N GLU A 316 21.05 -27.92 2.50
CA GLU A 316 21.58 -28.81 3.53
C GLU A 316 22.29 -28.01 4.61
N SER A 317 21.96 -28.27 5.89
CA SER A 317 22.73 -27.73 7.01
C SER A 317 23.96 -28.61 7.22
N THR A 318 25.13 -28.11 6.84
CA THR A 318 26.40 -28.85 7.03
C THR A 318 26.92 -28.79 8.46
N VAL A 319 26.20 -28.15 9.39
CA VAL A 319 26.65 -27.98 10.77
C VAL A 319 26.00 -29.01 11.69
N ARG A 320 26.75 -30.04 12.05
CA ARG A 320 26.50 -30.84 13.25
C ARG A 320 26.88 -29.97 14.47
N GLY A 321 25.88 -29.51 15.23
CA GLY A 321 26.06 -28.85 16.52
C GLY A 321 26.36 -27.35 16.45
N GLY A 322 25.32 -26.53 16.50
CA GLY A 322 25.25 -25.36 17.33
C GLY A 322 26.05 -24.10 16.97
N ARG A 323 26.51 -23.88 15.74
CA ARG A 323 26.91 -22.53 15.30
C ARG A 323 26.54 -22.31 13.84
N LYS A 324 25.65 -21.34 13.59
CA LYS A 324 25.42 -20.81 12.25
C LYS A 324 26.71 -20.18 11.74
N VAL A 325 27.27 -20.70 10.65
CA VAL A 325 28.54 -20.21 10.09
C VAL A 325 28.38 -18.97 9.24
N PHE A 326 27.12 -18.60 8.88
CA PHE A 326 26.83 -17.35 8.16
C PHE A 326 25.54 -16.72 8.69
N GLU A 327 25.66 -15.69 9.55
CA GLU A 327 24.71 -14.59 9.61
C GLU A 327 25.27 -13.49 8.74
N PRO A 328 24.59 -13.05 7.67
CA PRO A 328 24.91 -11.77 7.05
C PRO A 328 24.46 -10.66 8.01
N ASN A 329 25.34 -9.75 8.31
CA ASN A 329 25.07 -8.49 9.01
C ASN A 329 24.01 -7.64 8.28
#